data_453b8c5e471f9dd170bea1f5742c1613
#
_entry.id   453b8c5e471f9dd170bea1f5742c1613
#
_cell.length_a   1.000
_cell.length_b   1.000
_cell.length_c   1.000
_cell.angle_alpha   90.00
_cell.angle_beta   90.00
_cell.angle_gamma   90.00
#
_symmetry.space_group_name_H-M   'P 1'
#
loop_
_entity.id
_entity.type
_entity.pdbx_description
1 polymer ?
#
loop_
_entity_poly.entity_id
_entity_poly.type
_entity_poly.pdbx_seq_one_letter_code
_entity_poly.pdbx_strand_id
1 'polypeptide(L)'
;MSADQLRETQSDLRKLYDALCAAGLALDLTRGKPAPEQLDLSNGLLSLPGDEYRDAAGTDTRNYGGIVGLPEIRQIFGELLAVDPGNLIAFGNSSLEMMHDLTVFSLLSGTVDSDRPWRGQKVGS
;
A
#
# COMPACT_ATOMS: atom_id res chain seq x y z
N MET A 1 15.44 -29.21 22.26
CA MET A 1 14.86 -30.37 21.58
C MET A 1 15.89 -31.51 21.57
N SER A 2 15.47 -32.73 21.88
CA SER A 2 16.34 -33.90 21.74
C SER A 2 16.48 -34.31 20.26
N ALA A 3 17.49 -35.17 19.97
CA ALA A 3 17.68 -35.67 18.60
C ALA A 3 16.45 -36.45 18.09
N ASP A 4 15.77 -37.16 18.98
CA ASP A 4 14.57 -37.92 18.60
C ASP A 4 13.38 -37.01 18.29
N GLN A 5 13.18 -35.96 19.08
CA GLN A 5 12.17 -34.93 18.79
C GLN A 5 12.42 -34.22 17.46
N LEU A 6 13.68 -33.96 17.11
CA LEU A 6 14.02 -33.38 15.81
C LEU A 6 13.71 -34.31 14.65
N ARG A 7 13.98 -35.62 14.79
CA ARG A 7 13.65 -36.63 13.75
C ARG A 7 12.15 -36.79 13.57
N GLU A 8 11.39 -36.79 14.67
CA GLU A 8 9.92 -36.84 14.63
C GLU A 8 9.35 -35.63 13.92
N THR A 9 9.78 -34.41 14.32
CA THR A 9 9.37 -33.17 13.67
C THR A 9 9.72 -33.17 12.18
N GLN A 10 10.93 -33.62 11.83
CA GLN A 10 11.35 -33.74 10.41
C GLN A 10 10.44 -34.68 9.64
N SER A 11 10.10 -35.83 10.22
CA SER A 11 9.21 -36.81 9.58
C SER A 11 7.84 -36.24 9.33
N ASP A 12 7.27 -35.51 10.29
CA ASP A 12 5.94 -34.93 10.16
C ASP A 12 5.90 -33.77 9.16
N LEU A 13 6.92 -32.89 9.18
CA LEU A 13 7.06 -31.85 8.19
C LEU A 13 7.23 -32.42 6.77
N ARG A 14 7.94 -33.53 6.64
CA ARG A 14 8.09 -34.22 5.35
C ARG A 14 6.77 -34.74 4.82
N LYS A 15 5.96 -35.37 5.66
CA LYS A 15 4.60 -35.83 5.29
C LYS A 15 3.72 -34.67 4.83
N LEU A 16 3.74 -33.54 5.56
CA LEU A 16 3.01 -32.33 5.18
C LEU A 16 3.46 -31.80 3.82
N TYR A 17 4.75 -31.71 3.60
CA TYR A 17 5.32 -31.26 2.32
C TYR A 17 4.88 -32.17 1.17
N ASP A 18 5.02 -33.48 1.34
CA ASP A 18 4.66 -34.46 0.32
C ASP A 18 3.15 -34.41 0.01
N ALA A 19 2.30 -34.19 1.03
CA ALA A 19 0.86 -34.00 0.84
C ALA A 19 0.53 -32.70 0.05
N LEU A 20 1.22 -31.60 0.33
CA LEU A 20 1.06 -30.35 -0.42
C LEU A 20 1.51 -30.51 -1.89
N CYS A 21 2.62 -31.21 -2.13
CA CYS A 21 3.06 -31.52 -3.49
C CYS A 21 2.04 -32.37 -4.23
N ALA A 22 1.48 -33.38 -3.56
CA ALA A 22 0.48 -34.28 -4.15
C ALA A 22 -0.86 -33.59 -4.45
N ALA A 23 -1.18 -32.50 -3.75
CA ALA A 23 -2.38 -31.71 -3.97
C ALA A 23 -2.41 -30.98 -5.33
N GLY A 24 -1.28 -30.90 -6.03
CA GLY A 24 -1.20 -30.31 -7.36
C GLY A 24 -1.54 -28.82 -7.42
N LEU A 25 -1.29 -28.09 -6.34
CA LEU A 25 -1.61 -26.67 -6.24
C LEU A 25 -0.78 -25.88 -7.24
N ALA A 26 -1.45 -25.13 -8.13
CA ALA A 26 -0.83 -24.21 -9.07
C ALA A 26 -0.98 -22.75 -8.55
N LEU A 27 -0.26 -22.43 -7.47
CA LEU A 27 -0.31 -21.13 -6.84
C LEU A 27 0.83 -20.23 -7.38
N ASP A 28 0.48 -19.06 -7.90
CA ASP A 28 1.45 -18.04 -8.27
C ASP A 28 1.73 -17.13 -7.06
N LEU A 29 2.88 -17.33 -6.44
CA LEU A 29 3.36 -16.52 -5.31
C LEU A 29 4.32 -15.40 -5.73
N THR A 30 4.52 -15.20 -7.03
CA THR A 30 5.49 -14.21 -7.55
C THR A 30 5.00 -12.78 -7.40
N ARG A 31 3.69 -12.58 -7.29
CA ARG A 31 3.07 -11.27 -7.08
C ARG A 31 1.86 -11.38 -6.16
N GLY A 32 1.75 -10.45 -5.21
CA GLY A 32 0.54 -10.27 -4.41
C GLY A 32 -0.57 -9.61 -5.25
N LYS A 33 -1.34 -10.41 -6.00
CA LYS A 33 -2.50 -9.95 -6.75
C LYS A 33 -3.77 -10.40 -6.05
N PRO A 34 -4.77 -9.51 -5.88
CA PRO A 34 -6.10 -9.94 -5.44
C PRO A 34 -6.69 -10.94 -6.43
N ALA A 35 -7.43 -11.93 -5.92
CA ALA A 35 -8.22 -12.82 -6.76
C ALA A 35 -9.37 -12.05 -7.43
N PRO A 36 -9.90 -12.51 -8.60
CA PRO A 36 -11.01 -11.85 -9.28
C PRO A 36 -12.21 -11.58 -8.37
N GLU A 37 -12.56 -12.55 -7.51
CA GLU A 37 -13.69 -12.44 -6.57
C GLU A 37 -13.46 -11.33 -5.51
N GLN A 38 -12.21 -11.05 -5.17
CA GLN A 38 -11.86 -9.93 -4.29
C GLN A 38 -12.01 -8.59 -5.00
N LEU A 39 -11.65 -8.54 -6.30
CA LEU A 39 -11.83 -7.34 -7.13
C LEU A 39 -13.32 -7.04 -7.36
N ASP A 40 -14.16 -8.07 -7.48
CA ASP A 40 -15.61 -7.92 -7.66
C ASP A 40 -16.27 -7.15 -6.51
N LEU A 41 -15.72 -7.21 -5.30
CA LEU A 41 -16.20 -6.44 -4.15
C LEU A 41 -16.16 -4.93 -4.39
N SER A 42 -15.27 -4.46 -5.26
CA SER A 42 -15.08 -3.04 -5.56
C SER A 42 -15.74 -2.59 -6.88
N ASN A 43 -16.38 -3.48 -7.62
CA ASN A 43 -16.99 -3.16 -8.92
C ASN A 43 -18.01 -2.00 -8.83
N GLY A 44 -18.73 -1.88 -7.71
CA GLY A 44 -19.65 -0.78 -7.47
C GLY A 44 -18.99 0.60 -7.50
N LEU A 45 -17.70 0.70 -7.18
CA LEU A 45 -16.95 1.96 -7.19
C LEU A 45 -16.85 2.57 -8.60
N LEU A 46 -16.85 1.74 -9.63
CA LEU A 46 -16.72 2.20 -11.03
C LEU A 46 -17.91 3.03 -11.51
N SER A 47 -19.07 2.93 -10.85
CA SER A 47 -20.28 3.67 -11.18
C SER A 47 -20.66 4.73 -10.15
N LEU A 48 -19.91 4.84 -9.05
CA LEU A 48 -20.25 5.74 -7.93
C LEU A 48 -20.23 7.24 -8.26
N PRO A 49 -19.30 7.78 -9.07
CA PRO A 49 -19.34 9.23 -9.33
C PRO A 49 -20.62 9.67 -9.98
N GLY A 50 -21.24 8.86 -10.86
CA GLY A 50 -22.49 9.19 -11.54
C GLY A 50 -22.50 10.64 -12.03
N ASP A 51 -23.57 11.36 -11.72
CA ASP A 51 -23.72 12.78 -12.04
C ASP A 51 -23.26 13.71 -10.91
N GLU A 52 -22.87 13.15 -9.76
CA GLU A 52 -22.33 13.91 -8.63
C GLU A 52 -20.84 14.17 -8.84
N TYR A 53 -20.50 15.40 -9.07
CA TYR A 53 -19.13 15.85 -9.34
C TYR A 53 -18.65 16.98 -8.42
N ARG A 54 -19.32 17.17 -7.28
CA ARG A 54 -18.93 18.14 -6.26
C ARG A 54 -18.52 17.42 -4.99
N ASP A 55 -17.45 17.92 -4.39
CA ASP A 55 -17.06 17.50 -3.04
C ASP A 55 -18.01 18.04 -1.97
N ALA A 56 -17.83 17.62 -0.72
CA ALA A 56 -18.64 18.07 0.42
C ALA A 56 -18.57 19.60 0.66
N ALA A 57 -17.54 20.27 0.18
CA ALA A 57 -17.40 21.72 0.23
C ALA A 57 -18.05 22.43 -0.97
N GLY A 58 -18.62 21.69 -1.92
CA GLY A 58 -19.26 22.20 -3.12
C GLY A 58 -18.31 22.50 -4.28
N THR A 59 -17.03 22.10 -4.17
CA THR A 59 -16.03 22.30 -5.23
C THR A 59 -16.31 21.38 -6.41
N ASP A 60 -16.27 21.89 -7.61
CA ASP A 60 -16.42 21.11 -8.84
C ASP A 60 -15.14 20.31 -9.10
N THR A 61 -15.23 19.00 -8.96
CA THR A 61 -14.09 18.08 -9.06
C THR A 61 -13.61 17.82 -10.50
N ARG A 62 -14.32 18.36 -11.49
CA ARG A 62 -13.93 18.28 -12.92
C ARG A 62 -12.91 19.34 -13.31
N ASN A 63 -12.65 20.31 -12.45
CA ASN A 63 -11.76 21.42 -12.71
C ASN A 63 -10.51 21.34 -11.79
N TYR A 64 -9.59 22.25 -11.96
CA TYR A 64 -8.45 22.40 -11.07
C TYR A 64 -8.93 22.58 -9.63
N GLY A 65 -8.43 21.73 -8.74
CA GLY A 65 -8.81 21.70 -7.32
C GLY A 65 -7.61 21.89 -6.41
N GLY A 66 -7.81 21.54 -5.14
CA GLY A 66 -6.74 21.52 -4.15
C GLY A 66 -5.68 20.45 -4.45
N ILE A 67 -4.44 20.75 -4.12
CA ILE A 67 -3.27 19.86 -4.37
C ILE A 67 -3.17 18.70 -3.39
N VAL A 68 -3.96 18.68 -2.31
CA VAL A 68 -3.87 17.66 -1.25
C VAL A 68 -4.89 16.54 -1.40
N GLY A 69 -5.74 16.57 -2.43
CA GLY A 69 -6.81 15.63 -2.64
C GLY A 69 -8.12 16.00 -1.95
N LEU A 70 -9.18 15.25 -2.24
CA LEU A 70 -10.51 15.49 -1.70
C LEU A 70 -10.55 15.29 -0.18
N PRO A 71 -11.28 16.13 0.56
CA PRO A 71 -11.43 15.98 2.01
C PRO A 71 -11.96 14.60 2.42
N GLU A 72 -12.91 14.07 1.65
CA GLU A 72 -13.56 12.79 1.93
C GLU A 72 -12.58 11.62 1.87
N ILE A 73 -11.74 11.55 0.84
CA ILE A 73 -10.75 10.47 0.74
C ILE A 73 -9.68 10.59 1.84
N ARG A 74 -9.30 11.80 2.19
CA ARG A 74 -8.36 12.05 3.30
C ARG A 74 -8.95 11.64 4.64
N GLN A 75 -10.26 11.85 4.86
CA GLN A 75 -10.95 11.38 6.04
C GLN A 75 -10.98 9.86 6.12
N ILE A 76 -11.38 9.18 5.03
CA ILE A 76 -11.43 7.72 4.96
C ILE A 76 -10.06 7.11 5.27
N PHE A 77 -9.01 7.59 4.61
CA PHE A 77 -7.66 7.07 4.86
C PHE A 77 -7.08 7.51 6.19
N GLY A 78 -7.48 8.65 6.73
CA GLY A 78 -7.14 9.08 8.08
C GLY A 78 -7.61 8.09 9.14
N GLU A 79 -8.85 7.64 9.02
CA GLU A 79 -9.42 6.61 9.90
C GLU A 79 -8.71 5.26 9.73
N LEU A 80 -8.52 4.81 8.49
CA LEU A 80 -7.87 3.52 8.19
C LEU A 80 -6.43 3.45 8.67
N LEU A 81 -5.69 4.55 8.57
CA LEU A 81 -4.27 4.62 8.88
C LEU A 81 -3.99 5.14 10.30
N ALA A 82 -5.02 5.56 11.02
CA ALA A 82 -4.92 6.24 12.33
C ALA A 82 -4.01 7.49 12.26
N VAL A 83 -4.16 8.30 11.20
CA VAL A 83 -3.42 9.54 10.94
C VAL A 83 -4.40 10.69 10.83
N ASP A 84 -4.04 11.87 11.35
CA ASP A 84 -4.84 13.08 11.17
C ASP A 84 -5.02 13.36 9.67
N PRO A 85 -6.25 13.52 9.15
CA PRO A 85 -6.51 13.86 7.76
C PRO A 85 -5.78 15.12 7.28
N GLY A 86 -5.47 16.06 8.19
CA GLY A 86 -4.63 17.23 7.92
C GLY A 86 -3.21 16.88 7.45
N ASN A 87 -2.70 15.73 7.87
CA ASN A 87 -1.37 15.21 7.52
C ASN A 87 -1.38 14.25 6.34
N LEU A 88 -2.52 14.09 5.65
CA LEU A 88 -2.64 13.19 4.50
C LEU A 88 -2.75 13.99 3.20
N ILE A 89 -2.07 13.48 2.19
CA ILE A 89 -2.18 13.95 0.81
C ILE A 89 -2.60 12.76 -0.05
N ALA A 90 -3.75 12.88 -0.70
CA ALA A 90 -4.18 11.91 -1.71
C ALA A 90 -3.64 12.34 -3.07
N PHE A 91 -2.67 11.60 -3.56
CA PHE A 91 -1.95 11.90 -4.78
C PHE A 91 -1.85 10.65 -5.63
N GLY A 92 -1.89 10.75 -6.92
CA GLY A 92 -1.64 9.68 -7.89
C GLY A 92 -2.03 8.24 -7.49
N ASN A 93 -1.92 7.32 -8.40
CA ASN A 93 -2.19 5.89 -8.18
C ASN A 93 -0.93 5.01 -8.27
N SER A 94 0.25 5.62 -8.36
CA SER A 94 1.54 4.93 -8.42
C SER A 94 2.33 5.14 -7.13
N SER A 95 2.28 4.16 -6.23
CA SER A 95 3.05 4.20 -4.98
C SER A 95 4.56 4.21 -5.23
N LEU A 96 5.04 3.56 -6.31
CA LEU A 96 6.45 3.55 -6.66
C LEU A 96 6.93 4.93 -7.10
N GLU A 97 6.13 5.67 -7.86
CA GLU A 97 6.43 7.05 -8.25
C GLU A 97 6.51 7.96 -7.02
N MET A 98 5.52 7.89 -6.14
CA MET A 98 5.52 8.67 -4.90
C MET A 98 6.74 8.37 -4.03
N MET A 99 7.11 7.09 -3.88
CA MET A 99 8.30 6.69 -3.11
C MET A 99 9.59 7.19 -3.76
N HIS A 100 9.70 7.12 -5.08
CA HIS A 100 10.83 7.65 -5.83
C HIS A 100 10.95 9.16 -5.60
N ASP A 101 9.88 9.90 -5.80
CA ASP A 101 9.89 11.36 -5.71
C ASP A 101 10.22 11.83 -4.30
N LEU A 102 9.59 11.25 -3.27
CA LEU A 102 9.93 11.55 -1.88
C LEU A 102 11.41 11.29 -1.56
N THR A 103 11.95 10.19 -2.08
CA THR A 103 13.37 9.85 -1.90
C THR A 103 14.26 10.87 -2.62
N VAL A 104 13.94 11.20 -3.87
CA VAL A 104 14.72 12.17 -4.66
C VAL A 104 14.67 13.56 -4.03
N PHE A 105 13.50 14.03 -3.60
CA PHE A 105 13.38 15.31 -2.91
C PHE A 105 14.19 15.33 -1.61
N SER A 106 14.15 14.28 -0.82
CA SER A 106 14.94 14.18 0.40
C SER A 106 16.45 14.16 0.12
N LEU A 107 16.87 13.46 -0.93
CA LEU A 107 18.29 13.43 -1.35
C LEU A 107 18.79 14.78 -1.84
N LEU A 108 17.96 15.55 -2.56
CA LEU A 108 18.38 16.79 -3.21
C LEU A 108 18.10 18.03 -2.36
N SER A 109 17.02 18.05 -1.60
CA SER A 109 16.54 19.24 -0.90
C SER A 109 16.44 19.10 0.61
N GLY A 110 16.46 17.87 1.15
CA GLY A 110 16.22 17.60 2.56
C GLY A 110 14.75 17.31 2.85
N THR A 111 14.39 17.27 4.12
CA THR A 111 13.03 17.04 4.63
C THR A 111 12.49 18.28 5.33
N VAL A 112 11.20 18.31 5.66
CA VAL A 112 10.59 19.45 6.39
C VAL A 112 11.26 19.76 7.73
N ASP A 113 11.91 18.76 8.34
CA ASP A 113 12.61 18.88 9.61
C ASP A 113 14.09 19.25 9.44
N SER A 114 14.60 19.31 8.20
CA SER A 114 15.99 19.61 7.90
C SER A 114 16.16 20.11 6.48
N ASP A 115 16.72 21.29 6.34
CA ASP A 115 17.11 21.90 5.05
C ASP A 115 18.39 21.29 4.45
N ARG A 116 19.00 20.32 5.15
CA ARG A 116 20.19 19.62 4.65
C ARG A 116 19.81 18.44 3.77
N PRO A 117 20.25 18.45 2.50
CA PRO A 117 20.05 17.31 1.60
C PRO A 117 20.65 16.03 2.19
N TRP A 118 19.98 14.90 2.01
CA TRP A 118 20.51 13.60 2.48
C TRP A 118 21.80 13.21 1.73
N ARG A 119 21.93 13.67 0.47
CA ARG A 119 23.20 13.47 -0.24
C ARG A 119 24.34 14.16 0.50
N GLY A 120 25.38 13.44 0.81
CA GLY A 120 26.53 13.96 1.56
C GLY A 120 26.39 13.88 3.08
N GLN A 121 25.26 13.42 3.61
CA GLN A 121 25.15 13.04 5.00
C GLN A 121 25.57 11.57 5.18
N LYS A 122 26.30 11.28 6.27
CA LYS A 122 26.51 9.88 6.68
C LYS A 122 25.19 9.41 7.29
N VAL A 123 24.50 8.53 6.60
CA VAL A 123 23.36 7.81 7.16
C VAL A 123 23.94 6.79 8.12
N GLY A 124 23.61 6.89 9.41
CA GLY A 124 24.02 5.90 10.41
C GLY A 124 23.41 4.53 10.07
N SER A 125 24.22 3.49 10.13
CA SER A 125 23.79 2.09 10.10
C SER A 125 23.31 1.67 11.46
#